data_79613006fc6cc3a6295d6d2b38ec727f
#
_entry.id   79613006fc6cc3a6295d6d2b38ec727f
#
_cell.length_a   1.000
_cell.length_b   1.000
_cell.length_c   1.000
_cell.angle_alpha   90.00
_cell.angle_beta   90.00
_cell.angle_gamma   90.00
#
_symmetry.space_group_name_H-M   'P 1'
#
loop_
_entity.id
_entity.type
_entity.pdbx_description
1 polymer ?
#
loop_
_entity_poly.entity_id
_entity_poly.type
_entity_poly.pdbx_seq_one_letter_code
_entity_poly.pdbx_strand_id
1 'polypeptide(L)'
;MLVTCAIGGVALADPVTITDVAGRSVEVDAPVKTMILGEGRLIYAVAALEDGDPFARVVGWRDDLGKADPATYAVYQAKYPQIDAIPTFGGIKDGTFDIEQAITIGPDIVVMNLEAKGATEDAGLIEKLAAVGIPLVYIDFRDAPIANTTQSLEILGTLLDKEARAKELIDFRDSEIAKVTDRLREANPEKPLVFLERAAGYSEECCMSFGNENFGLMVEMAGGINMAKDIIPGTFGTVNPEQIIASDPDAVIVTGAEWDAYVPGGAWVGLGPNSDPEKAHEKLANLMKRPAFTGVKAAETNNVHGVWHQFYNSPYQFIVIQQMAKWLHPDLFADLDPEATFKELHARFLPVDYDEGYFVSLSED
;
A
#
# COMPACT_ATOMS: atom_id res chain seq x y z
N MET A 1 -20.02 52.74 34.41
CA MET A 1 -20.35 51.69 33.47
C MET A 1 -19.08 50.88 33.19
N LEU A 2 -18.87 49.76 33.91
CA LEU A 2 -17.68 48.91 33.75
C LEU A 2 -18.01 47.91 32.63
N VAL A 3 -17.24 47.97 31.57
CA VAL A 3 -17.28 46.95 30.48
C VAL A 3 -16.33 45.83 30.87
N THR A 4 -16.90 44.68 31.25
CA THR A 4 -16.14 43.46 31.51
C THR A 4 -15.87 42.80 30.15
N CYS A 5 -14.62 42.87 29.63
CA CYS A 5 -14.20 42.03 28.53
C CYS A 5 -14.07 40.60 29.02
N ALA A 6 -14.95 39.72 28.56
CA ALA A 6 -14.78 38.28 28.69
C ALA A 6 -13.72 37.86 27.69
N ILE A 7 -12.53 37.47 28.19
CA ILE A 7 -11.50 36.80 27.40
C ILE A 7 -12.02 35.35 27.27
N GLY A 8 -12.58 35.04 26.09
CA GLY A 8 -12.88 33.67 25.71
C GLY A 8 -11.57 32.89 25.61
N GLY A 9 -11.26 32.07 26.61
CA GLY A 9 -10.20 31.09 26.53
C GLY A 9 -10.56 30.09 25.43
N VAL A 10 -9.70 29.92 24.46
CA VAL A 10 -9.73 28.76 23.54
C VAL A 10 -9.52 27.55 24.43
N ALA A 11 -10.55 26.73 24.60
CA ALA A 11 -10.40 25.43 25.23
C ALA A 11 -9.46 24.63 24.32
N LEU A 12 -8.24 24.38 24.78
CA LEU A 12 -7.40 23.36 24.21
C LEU A 12 -8.14 22.05 24.43
N ALA A 13 -8.35 21.26 23.36
CA ALA A 13 -8.87 19.91 23.51
C ALA A 13 -7.88 19.11 24.38
N ASP A 14 -8.40 18.30 25.30
CA ASP A 14 -7.54 17.40 26.07
C ASP A 14 -6.85 16.43 25.10
N PRO A 15 -5.55 16.15 25.29
CA PRO A 15 -4.82 15.23 24.42
C PRO A 15 -5.46 13.84 24.43
N VAL A 16 -5.54 13.21 23.26
CA VAL A 16 -6.01 11.84 23.14
C VAL A 16 -4.84 10.87 23.25
N THR A 17 -5.06 9.72 23.87
CA THR A 17 -4.06 8.65 23.92
C THR A 17 -4.33 7.67 22.80
N ILE A 18 -3.39 7.52 21.87
CA ILE A 18 -3.43 6.57 20.75
C ILE A 18 -2.54 5.38 21.09
N THR A 19 -3.07 4.16 20.97
CA THR A 19 -2.21 2.95 20.91
C THR A 19 -1.88 2.70 19.45
N ASP A 20 -0.61 2.89 19.06
CA ASP A 20 -0.18 2.70 17.68
C ASP A 20 0.02 1.21 17.32
N VAL A 21 0.25 0.91 16.04
CA VAL A 21 0.40 -0.49 15.57
C VAL A 21 1.69 -1.16 16.10
N ALA A 22 2.63 -0.40 16.67
CA ALA A 22 3.77 -0.95 17.40
C ALA A 22 3.44 -1.26 18.88
N GLY A 23 2.20 -1.02 19.32
CA GLY A 23 1.72 -1.24 20.69
C GLY A 23 2.14 -0.16 21.68
N ARG A 24 2.62 1.01 21.20
CA ARG A 24 3.02 2.13 22.07
C ARG A 24 1.80 3.02 22.35
N SER A 25 1.71 3.53 23.58
CA SER A 25 0.77 4.60 23.94
C SER A 25 1.41 5.96 23.65
N VAL A 26 0.76 6.76 22.81
CA VAL A 26 1.25 8.09 22.37
C VAL A 26 0.16 9.12 22.66
N GLU A 27 0.50 10.18 23.39
CA GLU A 27 -0.40 11.32 23.60
C GLU A 27 -0.29 12.28 22.41
N VAL A 28 -1.44 12.71 21.86
CA VAL A 28 -1.51 13.58 20.68
C VAL A 28 -2.62 14.60 20.87
N ASP A 29 -2.34 15.84 20.56
CA ASP A 29 -3.37 16.90 20.46
C ASP A 29 -4.14 16.74 19.13
N ALA A 30 -5.18 15.92 19.15
CA ALA A 30 -6.03 15.70 17.98
C ALA A 30 -7.27 16.63 17.97
N PRO A 31 -7.78 17.05 16.80
CA PRO A 31 -7.23 16.75 15.47
C PRO A 31 -5.95 17.53 15.16
N VAL A 32 -5.01 16.88 14.49
CA VAL A 32 -3.75 17.52 14.07
C VAL A 32 -4.00 18.49 12.92
N LYS A 33 -3.24 19.58 12.89
CA LYS A 33 -3.29 20.56 11.81
C LYS A 33 -2.19 20.35 10.79
N THR A 34 -1.07 19.79 11.24
CA THR A 34 0.13 19.58 10.43
C THR A 34 0.76 18.21 10.73
N MET A 35 1.21 17.52 9.68
CA MET A 35 1.88 16.23 9.80
C MET A 35 3.06 16.10 8.84
N ILE A 36 4.05 15.32 9.24
CA ILE A 36 5.07 14.77 8.34
C ILE A 36 4.75 13.30 8.09
N LEU A 37 4.74 12.91 6.82
CA LEU A 37 4.62 11.51 6.41
C LEU A 37 6.02 10.93 6.16
N GLY A 38 6.47 10.01 7.00
CA GLY A 38 7.78 9.35 6.91
C GLY A 38 7.91 8.45 5.68
N GLU A 39 6.80 8.14 5.02
CA GLU A 39 6.70 7.56 3.69
C GLU A 39 5.62 8.31 2.90
N GLY A 40 5.97 8.88 1.73
CA GLY A 40 5.02 9.69 0.95
C GLY A 40 3.83 8.90 0.44
N ARG A 41 3.98 7.58 0.26
CA ARG A 41 2.88 6.69 -0.13
C ARG A 41 1.81 6.48 0.95
N LEU A 42 2.04 6.90 2.21
CA LEU A 42 0.98 6.95 3.22
C LEU A 42 -0.15 7.90 2.82
N ILE A 43 0.08 8.75 1.81
CA ILE A 43 -0.96 9.60 1.22
C ILE A 43 -2.15 8.81 0.68
N TYR A 44 -1.98 7.53 0.27
CA TYR A 44 -3.11 6.71 -0.16
C TYR A 44 -4.18 6.58 0.95
N ALA A 45 -3.74 6.40 2.19
CA ALA A 45 -4.66 6.29 3.33
C ALA A 45 -5.20 7.66 3.77
N VAL A 46 -4.34 8.69 3.80
CA VAL A 46 -4.77 10.05 4.14
C VAL A 46 -5.80 10.55 3.13
N ALA A 47 -5.58 10.32 1.83
CA ALA A 47 -6.48 10.76 0.77
C ALA A 47 -7.85 10.05 0.83
N ALA A 48 -7.88 8.81 1.31
CA ALA A 48 -9.14 8.08 1.49
C ALA A 48 -9.98 8.61 2.67
N LEU A 49 -9.36 9.30 3.61
CA LEU A 49 -10.04 9.84 4.80
C LEU A 49 -10.36 11.34 4.69
N GLU A 50 -9.60 12.10 3.93
CA GLU A 50 -9.86 13.53 3.75
C GLU A 50 -10.97 13.79 2.72
N ASP A 51 -11.87 14.74 3.01
CA ASP A 51 -12.99 15.09 2.14
C ASP A 51 -12.63 16.16 1.09
N GLY A 52 -11.42 16.69 1.11
CA GLY A 52 -10.98 17.81 0.28
C GLY A 52 -9.59 17.62 -0.27
N ASP A 53 -8.70 18.54 0.07
CA ASP A 53 -7.29 18.49 -0.27
C ASP A 53 -6.55 17.56 0.70
N PRO A 54 -6.11 16.36 0.27
CA PRO A 54 -5.43 15.41 1.17
C PRO A 54 -4.03 15.88 1.60
N PHE A 55 -3.51 16.91 0.95
CA PHE A 55 -2.19 17.48 1.25
C PHE A 55 -2.27 18.69 2.20
N ALA A 56 -3.47 19.18 2.52
CA ALA A 56 -3.64 20.40 3.32
C ALA A 56 -2.93 20.36 4.68
N ARG A 57 -2.79 19.18 5.27
CA ARG A 57 -2.12 18.96 6.56
C ARG A 57 -0.67 18.47 6.41
N VAL A 58 -0.23 18.11 5.21
CA VAL A 58 1.10 17.54 4.96
C VAL A 58 2.11 18.65 4.81
N VAL A 59 2.93 18.88 5.83
CA VAL A 59 3.96 19.93 5.84
C VAL A 59 5.35 19.38 5.51
N GLY A 60 5.46 18.07 5.28
CA GLY A 60 6.66 17.39 4.86
C GLY A 60 6.39 15.91 4.58
N TRP A 61 7.07 15.31 3.66
CA TRP A 61 6.93 13.90 3.33
C TRP A 61 8.19 13.30 2.70
N ARG A 62 8.29 11.96 2.70
CA ARG A 62 9.31 11.29 1.91
C ARG A 62 8.99 11.42 0.42
N ASP A 63 10.02 11.61 -0.41
CA ASP A 63 9.91 11.80 -1.87
C ASP A 63 9.64 10.51 -2.67
N ASP A 64 9.20 9.44 -2.00
CA ASP A 64 9.08 8.11 -2.60
C ASP A 64 7.80 7.93 -3.44
N LEU A 65 6.75 8.74 -3.27
CA LEU A 65 5.56 8.63 -4.12
C LEU A 65 5.91 8.91 -5.60
N GLY A 66 6.56 10.03 -5.89
CA GLY A 66 6.93 10.40 -7.25
C GLY A 66 7.95 9.46 -7.91
N LYS A 67 8.72 8.70 -7.10
CA LYS A 67 9.71 7.74 -7.59
C LYS A 67 9.15 6.32 -7.76
N ALA A 68 8.31 5.89 -6.82
CA ALA A 68 7.78 4.53 -6.78
C ALA A 68 6.45 4.38 -7.50
N ASP A 69 5.72 5.48 -7.68
CA ASP A 69 4.43 5.54 -8.36
C ASP A 69 4.22 6.92 -9.02
N PRO A 70 5.01 7.23 -10.05
CA PRO A 70 4.97 8.51 -10.73
C PRO A 70 3.62 8.79 -11.40
N ALA A 71 2.89 7.76 -11.80
CA ALA A 71 1.57 7.90 -12.40
C ALA A 71 0.55 8.46 -11.41
N THR A 72 0.46 7.88 -10.21
CA THR A 72 -0.40 8.41 -9.14
C THR A 72 0.06 9.81 -8.68
N TYR A 73 1.39 10.04 -8.60
CA TYR A 73 1.89 11.39 -8.30
C TYR A 73 1.41 12.40 -9.31
N ALA A 74 1.48 12.10 -10.62
CA ALA A 74 1.02 12.99 -11.68
C ALA A 74 -0.49 13.29 -11.62
N VAL A 75 -1.32 12.26 -11.29
CA VAL A 75 -2.76 12.45 -11.09
C VAL A 75 -3.04 13.42 -9.95
N TYR A 76 -2.36 13.24 -8.80
CA TYR A 76 -2.50 14.17 -7.67
C TYR A 76 -1.94 15.57 -8.00
N GLN A 77 -0.78 15.67 -8.64
CA GLN A 77 -0.15 16.92 -9.03
C GLN A 77 -1.05 17.77 -9.95
N ALA A 78 -1.72 17.12 -10.90
CA ALA A 78 -2.65 17.80 -11.80
C ALA A 78 -3.82 18.46 -11.04
N LYS A 79 -4.29 17.86 -9.97
CA LYS A 79 -5.39 18.39 -9.15
C LYS A 79 -4.91 19.30 -8.02
N TYR A 80 -3.74 19.03 -7.46
CA TYR A 80 -3.15 19.68 -6.28
C TYR A 80 -1.70 20.11 -6.58
N PRO A 81 -1.47 21.11 -7.46
CA PRO A 81 -0.12 21.48 -7.91
C PRO A 81 0.80 21.97 -6.79
N GLN A 82 0.25 22.33 -5.62
CA GLN A 82 1.03 22.73 -4.46
C GLN A 82 1.87 21.59 -3.87
N ILE A 83 1.66 20.34 -4.25
CA ILE A 83 2.42 19.19 -3.73
C ILE A 83 3.92 19.29 -4.05
N ASP A 84 4.28 19.94 -5.16
CA ASP A 84 5.68 20.18 -5.54
C ASP A 84 6.44 21.10 -4.58
N ALA A 85 5.70 21.89 -3.79
CA ALA A 85 6.28 22.80 -2.81
C ALA A 85 6.38 22.19 -1.40
N ILE A 86 5.83 21.00 -1.16
CA ILE A 86 5.93 20.32 0.13
C ILE A 86 7.38 19.89 0.35
N PRO A 87 8.01 20.27 1.49
CA PRO A 87 9.35 19.83 1.83
C PRO A 87 9.50 18.32 1.81
N THR A 88 10.55 17.82 1.15
CA THR A 88 10.82 16.39 1.04
C THR A 88 11.89 15.92 2.00
N PHE A 89 11.76 14.67 2.43
CA PHE A 89 12.72 13.96 3.28
C PHE A 89 13.29 12.74 2.55
N GLY A 90 14.48 12.34 2.94
CA GLY A 90 15.02 11.03 2.60
C GLY A 90 14.40 9.91 3.46
N GLY A 91 14.82 8.66 3.21
CA GLY A 91 14.35 7.51 3.99
C GLY A 91 15.08 7.37 5.32
N ILE A 92 14.37 7.04 6.41
CA ILE A 92 14.99 6.76 7.70
C ILE A 92 15.83 5.48 7.63
N LYS A 93 15.41 4.47 6.90
CA LYS A 93 16.16 3.22 6.69
C LYS A 93 17.47 3.42 5.90
N ASP A 94 17.50 4.47 5.07
CA ASP A 94 18.67 4.84 4.28
C ASP A 94 19.61 5.81 5.05
N GLY A 95 19.23 6.18 6.28
CA GLY A 95 19.95 7.14 7.10
C GLY A 95 19.92 8.58 6.54
N THR A 96 18.97 8.89 5.67
CA THR A 96 18.87 10.18 4.96
C THR A 96 17.66 11.02 5.41
N PHE A 97 16.90 10.58 6.41
CA PHE A 97 15.84 11.38 7.02
C PHE A 97 16.46 12.51 7.85
N ASP A 98 16.20 13.77 7.50
CA ASP A 98 16.72 14.94 8.18
C ASP A 98 15.86 15.29 9.41
N ILE A 99 16.35 14.90 10.59
CA ILE A 99 15.68 15.12 11.87
C ILE A 99 15.63 16.62 12.22
N GLU A 100 16.68 17.38 11.91
CA GLU A 100 16.76 18.82 12.20
C GLU A 100 15.76 19.59 11.32
N GLN A 101 15.59 19.18 10.07
CA GLN A 101 14.56 19.73 9.19
C GLN A 101 13.16 19.45 9.76
N ALA A 102 12.88 18.23 10.22
CA ALA A 102 11.60 17.88 10.84
C ALA A 102 11.31 18.73 12.09
N ILE A 103 12.29 18.91 12.96
CA ILE A 103 12.19 19.75 14.15
C ILE A 103 11.97 21.23 13.76
N THR A 104 12.65 21.71 12.72
CA THR A 104 12.50 23.08 12.22
C THR A 104 11.12 23.36 11.64
N ILE A 105 10.54 22.41 10.94
CA ILE A 105 9.17 22.48 10.42
C ILE A 105 8.17 22.50 11.57
N GLY A 106 8.40 21.72 12.63
CA GLY A 106 7.59 21.68 13.84
C GLY A 106 6.16 21.18 13.58
N PRO A 107 5.97 19.97 13.01
CA PRO A 107 4.63 19.42 12.79
C PRO A 107 3.97 19.05 14.12
N ASP A 108 2.64 18.96 14.12
CA ASP A 108 1.90 18.43 15.28
C ASP A 108 2.18 16.93 15.48
N ILE A 109 2.56 16.20 14.42
CA ILE A 109 2.86 14.76 14.49
C ILE A 109 3.77 14.32 13.33
N VAL A 110 4.54 13.26 13.57
CA VAL A 110 5.21 12.47 12.53
C VAL A 110 4.52 11.10 12.43
N VAL A 111 4.08 10.71 11.23
CA VAL A 111 3.47 9.41 10.96
C VAL A 111 4.45 8.54 10.19
N MET A 112 4.78 7.38 10.73
CA MET A 112 5.72 6.43 10.14
C MET A 112 5.05 5.09 9.83
N ASN A 113 5.52 4.41 8.79
CA ASN A 113 5.16 3.02 8.56
C ASN A 113 5.89 2.11 9.57
N LEU A 114 5.23 1.06 10.07
CA LEU A 114 5.77 0.12 11.06
C LEU A 114 7.12 -0.47 10.61
N GLU A 115 7.29 -0.73 9.32
CA GLU A 115 8.56 -1.23 8.75
C GLU A 115 9.77 -0.33 9.07
N ALA A 116 9.55 0.95 9.34
CA ALA A 116 10.60 1.89 9.70
C ALA A 116 10.99 1.83 11.19
N LYS A 117 10.27 1.07 12.04
CA LYS A 117 10.42 1.08 13.50
C LYS A 117 11.87 0.87 13.97
N GLY A 118 12.52 -0.17 13.50
CA GLY A 118 13.92 -0.43 13.90
C GLY A 118 14.85 0.72 13.53
N ALA A 119 14.72 1.27 12.32
CA ALA A 119 15.56 2.38 11.88
C ALA A 119 15.26 3.70 12.65
N THR A 120 14.01 3.93 13.06
CA THR A 120 13.65 5.10 13.89
C THR A 120 14.21 4.99 15.31
N GLU A 121 14.20 3.78 15.88
CA GLU A 121 14.79 3.49 17.18
C GLU A 121 16.31 3.64 17.13
N ASP A 122 16.99 3.05 16.15
CA ASP A 122 18.44 3.13 15.97
C ASP A 122 18.93 4.58 15.76
N ALA A 123 18.14 5.41 15.06
CA ALA A 123 18.45 6.83 14.85
C ALA A 123 18.14 7.71 16.08
N GLY A 124 17.47 7.18 17.11
CA GLY A 124 16.98 7.95 18.26
C GLY A 124 15.95 9.01 17.84
N LEU A 125 15.18 8.75 16.76
CA LEU A 125 14.25 9.72 16.21
C LEU A 125 13.12 10.02 17.18
N ILE A 126 12.57 9.00 17.84
CA ILE A 126 11.47 9.13 18.79
C ILE A 126 11.83 10.07 19.92
N GLU A 127 12.99 9.85 20.56
CA GLU A 127 13.46 10.63 21.69
C GLU A 127 13.76 12.09 21.30
N LYS A 128 14.37 12.28 20.13
CA LYS A 128 14.71 13.62 19.62
C LYS A 128 13.46 14.44 19.32
N LEU A 129 12.44 13.86 18.70
CA LEU A 129 11.16 14.51 18.44
C LEU A 129 10.40 14.78 19.74
N ALA A 130 10.35 13.80 20.64
CA ALA A 130 9.68 13.95 21.94
C ALA A 130 10.29 15.05 22.80
N ALA A 131 11.62 15.26 22.73
CA ALA A 131 12.31 16.33 23.46
C ALA A 131 11.84 17.74 23.07
N VAL A 132 11.23 17.90 21.91
CA VAL A 132 10.66 19.16 21.41
C VAL A 132 9.13 19.12 21.30
N GLY A 133 8.48 18.09 21.88
CA GLY A 133 7.03 17.97 21.95
C GLY A 133 6.36 17.48 20.66
N ILE A 134 7.11 16.88 19.75
CA ILE A 134 6.56 16.31 18.52
C ILE A 134 6.34 14.80 18.71
N PRO A 135 5.09 14.31 18.78
CA PRO A 135 4.80 12.89 18.85
C PRO A 135 5.07 12.19 17.52
N LEU A 136 5.40 10.88 17.61
CA LEU A 136 5.52 9.99 16.47
C LEU A 136 4.60 8.79 16.68
N VAL A 137 3.79 8.45 15.68
CA VAL A 137 2.94 7.25 15.66
C VAL A 137 3.31 6.34 14.50
N TYR A 138 3.16 5.02 14.72
CA TYR A 138 3.28 4.03 13.67
C TYR A 138 1.89 3.60 13.18
N ILE A 139 1.79 3.52 11.86
CA ILE A 139 0.69 2.84 11.15
C ILE A 139 1.29 1.79 10.23
N ASP A 140 0.48 0.87 9.69
CA ASP A 140 1.01 -0.19 8.83
C ASP A 140 0.02 -0.57 7.73
N PHE A 141 0.50 -0.41 6.49
CA PHE A 141 -0.14 -0.94 5.28
C PHE A 141 0.80 -1.85 4.51
N ARG A 142 1.97 -2.20 5.09
CA ARG A 142 3.07 -2.82 4.35
C ARG A 142 3.63 -4.08 4.97
N ASP A 143 3.84 -4.13 6.28
CA ASP A 143 4.47 -5.28 6.94
C ASP A 143 3.46 -6.40 7.15
N ALA A 144 2.38 -6.12 7.88
CA ALA A 144 1.25 -7.03 8.08
C ALA A 144 -0.10 -6.31 7.78
N PRO A 145 -0.33 -5.89 6.51
CA PRO A 145 -1.43 -4.98 6.19
C PRO A 145 -2.80 -5.59 6.48
N ILE A 146 -2.98 -6.89 6.33
CA ILE A 146 -4.29 -7.52 6.60
C ILE A 146 -4.66 -7.39 8.08
N ALA A 147 -3.69 -7.55 8.98
CA ALA A 147 -3.91 -7.42 10.42
C ALA A 147 -4.02 -5.96 10.87
N ASN A 148 -3.26 -5.05 10.27
CA ASN A 148 -3.02 -3.71 10.81
C ASN A 148 -3.78 -2.59 10.10
N THR A 149 -4.39 -2.83 8.91
CA THR A 149 -5.09 -1.77 8.15
C THR A 149 -6.24 -1.16 8.95
N THR A 150 -7.06 -1.95 9.62
CA THR A 150 -8.19 -1.42 10.42
C THR A 150 -7.69 -0.47 11.49
N GLN A 151 -6.75 -0.91 12.33
CA GLN A 151 -6.17 -0.06 13.38
C GLN A 151 -5.47 1.18 12.80
N SER A 152 -4.77 1.05 11.68
CA SER A 152 -4.10 2.18 11.00
C SER A 152 -5.10 3.23 10.51
N LEU A 153 -6.24 2.80 9.96
CA LEU A 153 -7.31 3.71 9.53
C LEU A 153 -8.02 4.36 10.73
N GLU A 154 -8.23 3.64 11.84
CA GLU A 154 -8.77 4.20 13.07
C GLU A 154 -7.84 5.27 13.68
N ILE A 155 -6.53 5.00 13.71
CA ILE A 155 -5.50 5.98 14.14
C ILE A 155 -5.58 7.24 13.28
N LEU A 156 -5.54 7.09 11.95
CA LEU A 156 -5.65 8.23 11.03
C LEU A 156 -6.99 8.93 11.18
N GLY A 157 -8.11 8.19 11.35
CA GLY A 157 -9.41 8.77 11.62
C GLY A 157 -9.40 9.70 12.82
N THR A 158 -8.81 9.27 13.93
CA THR A 158 -8.67 10.08 15.16
C THR A 158 -7.76 11.29 14.93
N LEU A 159 -6.61 11.10 14.27
CA LEU A 159 -5.68 12.20 13.96
C LEU A 159 -6.30 13.29 13.08
N LEU A 160 -7.19 12.91 12.17
CA LEU A 160 -7.78 13.80 11.16
C LEU A 160 -9.16 14.33 11.53
N ASP A 161 -9.79 13.88 12.63
CA ASP A 161 -11.22 14.11 12.96
C ASP A 161 -12.14 13.50 11.88
N LYS A 162 -11.84 12.26 11.49
CA LYS A 162 -12.51 11.51 10.41
C LYS A 162 -12.90 10.08 10.82
N GLU A 163 -13.19 9.84 12.09
CA GLU A 163 -13.51 8.50 12.60
C GLU A 163 -14.71 7.86 11.89
N ALA A 164 -15.72 8.66 11.58
CA ALA A 164 -16.91 8.16 10.86
C ALA A 164 -16.56 7.69 9.44
N ARG A 165 -15.69 8.43 8.74
CA ARG A 165 -15.24 8.10 7.40
C ARG A 165 -14.27 6.91 7.41
N ALA A 166 -13.38 6.85 8.42
CA ALA A 166 -12.51 5.70 8.63
C ALA A 166 -13.34 4.41 8.84
N LYS A 167 -14.38 4.49 9.69
CA LYS A 167 -15.30 3.37 9.90
C LYS A 167 -16.02 2.96 8.61
N GLU A 168 -16.51 3.91 7.82
CA GLU A 168 -17.19 3.63 6.56
C GLU A 168 -16.25 2.91 5.56
N LEU A 169 -14.99 3.34 5.47
CA LEU A 169 -13.98 2.70 4.63
C LEU A 169 -13.63 1.29 5.14
N ILE A 170 -13.52 1.11 6.45
CA ILE A 170 -13.28 -0.20 7.08
C ILE A 170 -14.45 -1.14 6.79
N ASP A 171 -15.68 -0.70 7.02
CA ASP A 171 -16.89 -1.50 6.77
C ASP A 171 -16.99 -1.89 5.27
N PHE A 172 -16.68 -0.96 4.37
CA PHE A 172 -16.63 -1.23 2.92
C PHE A 172 -15.58 -2.28 2.59
N ARG A 173 -14.32 -2.07 3.02
CA ARG A 173 -13.23 -3.04 2.83
C ARG A 173 -13.60 -4.43 3.33
N ASP A 174 -14.10 -4.52 4.55
CA ASP A 174 -14.39 -5.81 5.19
C ASP A 174 -15.55 -6.54 4.48
N SER A 175 -16.56 -5.80 4.02
CA SER A 175 -17.64 -6.37 3.22
C SER A 175 -17.16 -6.91 1.88
N GLU A 176 -16.23 -6.20 1.22
CA GLU A 176 -15.65 -6.62 -0.06
C GLU A 176 -14.73 -7.85 0.09
N ILE A 177 -13.96 -7.94 1.17
CA ILE A 177 -13.18 -9.13 1.52
C ILE A 177 -14.12 -10.32 1.80
N ALA A 178 -15.22 -10.10 2.53
CA ALA A 178 -16.16 -11.15 2.88
C ALA A 178 -16.82 -11.80 1.64
N LYS A 179 -17.06 -11.02 0.57
CA LYS A 179 -17.59 -11.58 -0.71
C LYS A 179 -16.68 -12.70 -1.26
N VAL A 180 -15.38 -12.61 -1.04
CA VAL A 180 -14.42 -13.61 -1.47
C VAL A 180 -14.32 -14.74 -0.44
N THR A 181 -14.00 -14.40 0.79
CA THR A 181 -13.64 -15.39 1.82
C THR A 181 -14.82 -16.27 2.23
N ASP A 182 -16.04 -15.72 2.27
CA ASP A 182 -17.25 -16.48 2.59
C ASP A 182 -17.58 -17.46 1.45
N ARG A 183 -17.50 -17.02 0.20
CA ARG A 183 -17.77 -17.85 -0.96
C ARG A 183 -16.76 -19.00 -1.10
N LEU A 184 -15.46 -18.73 -0.85
CA LEU A 184 -14.42 -19.75 -0.80
C LEU A 184 -14.66 -20.77 0.32
N ARG A 185 -15.05 -20.30 1.50
CA ARG A 185 -15.36 -21.17 2.65
C ARG A 185 -16.55 -22.11 2.33
N GLU A 186 -17.59 -21.61 1.69
CA GLU A 186 -18.78 -22.38 1.34
C GLU A 186 -18.52 -23.37 0.22
N ALA A 187 -17.80 -22.97 -0.82
CA ALA A 187 -17.53 -23.80 -1.99
C ALA A 187 -16.38 -24.79 -1.75
N ASN A 188 -15.43 -24.45 -0.88
CA ASN A 188 -14.20 -25.21 -0.58
C ASN A 188 -13.52 -25.77 -1.86
N PRO A 189 -13.19 -24.90 -2.86
CA PRO A 189 -12.58 -25.35 -4.10
C PRO A 189 -11.17 -25.89 -3.92
N GLU A 190 -10.67 -26.63 -4.91
CA GLU A 190 -9.24 -26.95 -4.99
C GLU A 190 -8.43 -25.66 -5.11
N LYS A 191 -7.35 -25.57 -4.37
CA LYS A 191 -6.52 -24.36 -4.29
C LYS A 191 -5.34 -24.48 -5.26
N PRO A 192 -5.25 -23.62 -6.28
CA PRO A 192 -4.10 -23.60 -7.19
C PRO A 192 -2.83 -23.13 -6.46
N LEU A 193 -1.70 -23.72 -6.87
CA LEU A 193 -0.37 -23.29 -6.42
C LEU A 193 0.04 -22.01 -7.19
N VAL A 194 0.40 -20.97 -6.47
CA VAL A 194 0.70 -19.65 -7.04
C VAL A 194 2.14 -19.26 -6.73
N PHE A 195 2.92 -18.96 -7.76
CA PHE A 195 4.16 -18.22 -7.59
C PHE A 195 3.86 -16.71 -7.75
N LEU A 196 4.17 -15.95 -6.70
CA LEU A 196 4.02 -14.50 -6.69
C LEU A 196 5.39 -13.83 -6.78
N GLU A 197 5.70 -13.16 -7.90
CA GLU A 197 6.95 -12.42 -8.07
C GLU A 197 6.78 -10.96 -7.66
N ARG A 198 7.54 -10.57 -6.64
CA ARG A 198 7.59 -9.19 -6.16
C ARG A 198 8.45 -8.33 -7.08
N ALA A 199 7.91 -7.20 -7.52
CA ALA A 199 8.63 -6.22 -8.34
C ALA A 199 9.35 -6.86 -9.54
N ALA A 200 8.60 -7.66 -10.31
CA ALA A 200 9.15 -8.41 -11.43
C ALA A 200 9.81 -7.50 -12.47
N GLY A 201 11.04 -7.84 -12.88
CA GLY A 201 11.82 -7.05 -13.83
C GLY A 201 12.46 -5.78 -13.26
N TYR A 202 12.35 -5.53 -11.94
CA TYR A 202 13.10 -4.48 -11.25
C TYR A 202 14.59 -4.82 -11.17
N SER A 203 14.91 -6.09 -11.02
CA SER A 203 16.25 -6.66 -11.07
C SER A 203 16.35 -7.62 -12.26
N GLU A 204 17.55 -7.76 -12.83
CA GLU A 204 17.84 -8.79 -13.84
C GLU A 204 17.68 -10.20 -13.25
N GLU A 205 17.98 -10.34 -11.96
CA GLU A 205 17.82 -11.59 -11.24
C GLU A 205 16.35 -11.81 -10.85
N CYS A 206 15.81 -12.97 -11.17
CA CYS A 206 14.60 -13.51 -10.58
C CYS A 206 14.98 -14.02 -9.17
N CYS A 207 14.19 -14.20 -8.18
CA CYS A 207 12.74 -14.12 -8.08
C CYS A 207 12.41 -13.66 -6.67
N MET A 208 12.33 -12.36 -6.48
CA MET A 208 11.83 -11.81 -5.21
C MET A 208 10.37 -12.23 -5.03
N SER A 209 9.97 -12.48 -3.78
CA SER A 209 8.60 -12.92 -3.48
C SER A 209 8.15 -12.45 -2.09
N PHE A 210 6.93 -12.79 -1.75
CA PHE A 210 6.33 -12.55 -0.45
C PHE A 210 6.14 -13.87 0.31
N GLY A 211 6.45 -13.85 1.61
CA GLY A 211 6.22 -14.98 2.52
C GLY A 211 4.78 -15.04 3.03
N ASN A 212 4.61 -15.14 4.36
CA ASN A 212 3.31 -15.37 5.00
C ASN A 212 2.45 -14.10 5.16
N GLU A 213 2.97 -12.93 4.83
CA GLU A 213 2.30 -11.66 5.01
C GLU A 213 2.10 -10.95 3.67
N ASN A 214 1.39 -9.83 3.71
CA ASN A 214 1.17 -8.94 2.57
C ASN A 214 0.55 -9.69 1.37
N PHE A 215 1.09 -9.54 0.17
CA PHE A 215 0.57 -10.22 -1.03
C PHE A 215 0.55 -11.76 -0.90
N GLY A 216 1.48 -12.33 -0.14
CA GLY A 216 1.47 -13.79 0.10
C GLY A 216 0.21 -14.24 0.84
N LEU A 217 -0.21 -13.49 1.87
CA LEU A 217 -1.47 -13.72 2.59
C LEU A 217 -2.68 -13.39 1.70
N MET A 218 -2.61 -12.37 0.84
CA MET A 218 -3.69 -12.04 -0.09
C MET A 218 -3.96 -13.16 -1.10
N VAL A 219 -2.91 -13.85 -1.58
CA VAL A 219 -3.06 -15.08 -2.40
C VAL A 219 -3.84 -16.16 -1.64
N GLU A 220 -3.51 -16.41 -0.36
CA GLU A 220 -4.21 -17.38 0.46
C GLU A 220 -5.69 -16.98 0.69
N MET A 221 -5.95 -15.70 0.92
CA MET A 221 -7.31 -15.14 1.07
C MET A 221 -8.12 -15.22 -0.23
N ALA A 222 -7.45 -15.17 -1.37
CA ALA A 222 -8.06 -15.34 -2.70
C ALA A 222 -8.25 -16.81 -3.09
N GLY A 223 -7.93 -17.77 -2.20
CA GLY A 223 -8.14 -19.20 -2.40
C GLY A 223 -6.98 -19.91 -3.09
N GLY A 224 -5.82 -19.29 -3.25
CA GLY A 224 -4.59 -19.93 -3.72
C GLY A 224 -3.75 -20.54 -2.61
N ILE A 225 -2.63 -21.14 -2.99
CA ILE A 225 -1.53 -21.56 -2.12
C ILE A 225 -0.32 -20.72 -2.50
N ASN A 226 0.16 -19.87 -1.60
CA ASN A 226 1.41 -19.15 -1.83
C ASN A 226 2.60 -20.10 -1.80
N MET A 227 3.25 -20.33 -2.93
CA MET A 227 4.40 -21.22 -3.06
C MET A 227 5.56 -20.84 -2.12
N ALA A 228 5.72 -19.56 -1.84
CA ALA A 228 6.85 -19.06 -1.06
C ALA A 228 6.62 -19.01 0.46
N LYS A 229 5.42 -19.37 0.95
CA LYS A 229 5.04 -19.19 2.35
C LYS A 229 5.93 -19.93 3.35
N ASP A 230 6.37 -21.13 3.00
CA ASP A 230 7.24 -21.96 3.85
C ASP A 230 8.74 -21.79 3.50
N ILE A 231 9.05 -21.03 2.47
CA ILE A 231 10.40 -20.76 1.99
C ILE A 231 10.93 -19.44 2.56
N ILE A 232 10.07 -18.43 2.63
CA ILE A 232 10.43 -17.07 3.06
C ILE A 232 9.94 -16.85 4.50
N PRO A 233 10.85 -16.76 5.49
CA PRO A 233 10.46 -16.36 6.83
C PRO A 233 10.19 -14.85 6.87
N GLY A 234 8.95 -14.45 7.11
CA GLY A 234 8.52 -13.05 7.17
C GLY A 234 7.87 -12.57 5.88
N THR A 235 7.91 -11.26 5.65
CA THR A 235 7.11 -10.61 4.58
C THR A 235 7.78 -10.71 3.22
N PHE A 236 9.10 -10.53 3.13
CA PHE A 236 9.84 -10.42 1.86
C PHE A 236 11.06 -11.33 1.83
N GLY A 237 11.36 -11.88 0.65
CA GLY A 237 12.55 -12.69 0.44
C GLY A 237 12.74 -13.06 -1.02
N THR A 238 13.62 -14.03 -1.27
CA THR A 238 13.93 -14.52 -2.62
C THR A 238 13.73 -16.03 -2.67
N VAL A 239 13.12 -16.52 -3.74
CA VAL A 239 12.95 -17.94 -4.05
C VAL A 239 14.01 -18.35 -5.07
N ASN A 240 14.61 -19.53 -4.92
CA ASN A 240 15.52 -20.05 -5.91
C ASN A 240 14.74 -20.39 -7.20
N PRO A 241 15.19 -19.96 -8.40
CA PRO A 241 14.55 -20.30 -9.67
C PRO A 241 14.32 -21.79 -9.91
N GLU A 242 15.23 -22.66 -9.46
CA GLU A 242 15.07 -24.12 -9.55
C GLU A 242 13.87 -24.63 -8.72
N GLN A 243 13.54 -23.97 -7.61
CA GLN A 243 12.37 -24.31 -6.82
C GLN A 243 11.06 -23.97 -7.55
N ILE A 244 11.04 -22.91 -8.34
CA ILE A 244 9.86 -22.55 -9.14
C ILE A 244 9.61 -23.64 -10.20
N ILE A 245 10.67 -24.03 -10.92
CA ILE A 245 10.58 -25.10 -11.93
C ILE A 245 10.14 -26.42 -11.28
N ALA A 246 10.73 -26.77 -10.13
CA ALA A 246 10.42 -28.02 -9.44
C ALA A 246 9.01 -28.05 -8.84
N SER A 247 8.48 -26.90 -8.42
CA SER A 247 7.13 -26.79 -7.83
C SER A 247 6.03 -26.68 -8.88
N ASP A 248 6.37 -26.28 -10.12
CA ASP A 248 5.48 -26.18 -11.27
C ASP A 248 4.14 -25.49 -10.95
N PRO A 249 4.15 -24.19 -10.57
CA PRO A 249 2.95 -23.49 -10.13
C PRO A 249 1.86 -23.44 -11.21
N ASP A 250 0.61 -23.49 -10.77
CA ASP A 250 -0.58 -23.41 -11.61
C ASP A 250 -0.82 -21.99 -12.15
N ALA A 251 -0.39 -20.98 -11.39
CA ALA A 251 -0.48 -19.57 -11.78
C ALA A 251 0.79 -18.81 -11.39
N VAL A 252 1.13 -17.80 -12.18
CA VAL A 252 2.16 -16.81 -11.84
C VAL A 252 1.50 -15.44 -11.74
N ILE A 253 1.71 -14.75 -10.62
CA ILE A 253 1.26 -13.37 -10.44
C ILE A 253 2.51 -12.52 -10.23
N VAL A 254 2.66 -11.43 -10.99
CA VAL A 254 3.74 -10.47 -10.79
C VAL A 254 3.21 -9.17 -10.23
N THR A 255 4.00 -8.49 -9.40
CA THR A 255 3.69 -7.12 -9.03
C THR A 255 4.51 -6.16 -9.88
N GLY A 256 3.86 -5.12 -10.42
CA GLY A 256 4.48 -4.16 -11.32
C GLY A 256 4.09 -2.71 -11.02
N ALA A 257 4.96 -1.79 -11.38
CA ALA A 257 4.75 -0.35 -11.40
C ALA A 257 5.77 0.28 -12.34
N GLU A 258 5.67 1.59 -12.57
CA GLU A 258 6.70 2.31 -13.30
C GLU A 258 7.86 2.65 -12.36
N TRP A 259 9.05 2.13 -12.67
CA TRP A 259 10.24 2.33 -11.84
C TRP A 259 11.43 2.92 -12.60
N ASP A 260 11.17 3.74 -13.62
CA ASP A 260 12.22 4.37 -14.43
C ASP A 260 13.18 5.22 -13.57
N ALA A 261 12.67 5.82 -12.48
CA ALA A 261 13.48 6.58 -11.53
C ALA A 261 14.53 5.72 -10.78
N TYR A 262 14.31 4.41 -10.65
CA TYR A 262 15.22 3.48 -9.96
C TYR A 262 16.01 2.62 -10.94
N VAL A 263 15.35 2.13 -11.98
CA VAL A 263 15.90 1.22 -12.98
C VAL A 263 15.47 1.70 -14.36
N PRO A 264 16.17 2.71 -14.91
CA PRO A 264 15.85 3.27 -16.22
C PRO A 264 15.82 2.21 -17.32
N GLY A 265 14.71 2.16 -18.07
CA GLY A 265 14.55 1.18 -19.15
C GLY A 265 14.46 -0.28 -18.70
N GLY A 266 14.22 -0.56 -17.43
CA GLY A 266 14.12 -1.91 -16.87
C GLY A 266 13.04 -2.79 -17.49
N ALA A 267 13.07 -4.07 -17.16
CA ALA A 267 12.12 -5.07 -17.67
C ALA A 267 10.80 -5.09 -16.88
N TRP A 268 10.63 -4.18 -15.93
CA TRP A 268 9.44 -4.09 -15.08
C TRP A 268 8.15 -3.86 -15.89
N VAL A 269 7.06 -4.42 -15.38
CA VAL A 269 5.71 -4.25 -15.93
C VAL A 269 5.13 -2.95 -15.36
N GLY A 270 4.93 -1.94 -16.23
CA GLY A 270 4.33 -0.67 -15.83
C GLY A 270 2.86 -0.85 -15.55
N LEU A 271 2.44 -0.72 -14.30
CA LEU A 271 1.06 -0.78 -13.85
C LEU A 271 0.76 0.40 -12.92
N GLY A 272 -0.48 0.86 -12.93
CA GLY A 272 -0.98 2.01 -12.21
C GLY A 272 -1.95 2.81 -13.06
N PRO A 273 -2.44 3.97 -12.57
CA PRO A 273 -3.40 4.77 -13.33
C PRO A 273 -2.82 5.17 -14.70
N ASN A 274 -3.64 5.02 -15.75
CA ASN A 274 -3.28 5.34 -17.14
C ASN A 274 -2.09 4.54 -17.72
N SER A 275 -1.75 3.37 -17.17
CA SER A 275 -0.71 2.55 -17.77
C SER A 275 -1.15 2.00 -19.12
N ASP A 276 -0.17 1.84 -20.02
CA ASP A 276 -0.39 1.31 -21.38
C ASP A 276 -0.58 -0.21 -21.32
N PRO A 277 -1.79 -0.74 -21.61
CA PRO A 277 -2.09 -2.16 -21.46
C PRO A 277 -1.31 -3.05 -22.46
N GLU A 278 -1.02 -2.54 -23.67
CA GLU A 278 -0.27 -3.31 -24.68
C GLU A 278 1.20 -3.46 -24.24
N LYS A 279 1.81 -2.39 -23.71
CA LYS A 279 3.16 -2.47 -23.16
C LYS A 279 3.23 -3.34 -21.91
N ALA A 280 2.24 -3.23 -21.02
CA ALA A 280 2.19 -4.06 -19.82
C ALA A 280 2.10 -5.55 -20.20
N HIS A 281 1.26 -5.91 -21.17
CA HIS A 281 1.13 -7.26 -21.68
C HIS A 281 2.42 -7.75 -22.34
N GLU A 282 3.07 -6.94 -23.21
CA GLU A 282 4.35 -7.28 -23.84
C GLU A 282 5.45 -7.54 -22.80
N LYS A 283 5.58 -6.65 -21.81
CA LYS A 283 6.55 -6.78 -20.72
C LYS A 283 6.30 -8.03 -19.89
N LEU A 284 5.04 -8.31 -19.54
CA LEU A 284 4.67 -9.52 -18.81
C LEU A 284 5.04 -10.79 -19.58
N ALA A 285 4.71 -10.85 -20.87
CA ALA A 285 5.06 -11.96 -21.74
C ALA A 285 6.58 -12.15 -21.87
N ASN A 286 7.36 -11.05 -21.89
CA ASN A 286 8.81 -11.12 -21.94
C ASN A 286 9.42 -11.63 -20.63
N LEU A 287 8.84 -11.32 -19.47
CA LEU A 287 9.28 -11.85 -18.19
C LEU A 287 9.19 -13.38 -18.13
N MET A 288 8.18 -13.98 -18.79
CA MET A 288 8.00 -15.44 -18.82
C MET A 288 9.01 -16.17 -19.69
N LYS A 289 9.81 -15.46 -20.50
CA LYS A 289 10.91 -16.06 -21.28
C LYS A 289 12.18 -16.27 -20.46
N ARG A 290 12.22 -15.82 -19.20
CA ARG A 290 13.38 -16.03 -18.32
C ARG A 290 13.55 -17.52 -17.99
N PRO A 291 14.79 -17.99 -17.77
CA PRO A 291 15.07 -19.41 -17.48
C PRO A 291 14.24 -19.99 -16.31
N ALA A 292 13.91 -19.17 -15.33
CA ALA A 292 13.10 -19.58 -14.16
C ALA A 292 11.68 -20.07 -14.49
N PHE A 293 11.18 -19.75 -15.68
CA PHE A 293 9.82 -20.12 -16.14
C PHE A 293 9.81 -21.13 -17.28
N THR A 294 10.99 -21.65 -17.66
CA THR A 294 11.10 -22.64 -18.73
C THR A 294 10.43 -23.95 -18.31
N GLY A 295 9.39 -24.38 -19.06
CA GLY A 295 8.64 -25.59 -18.79
C GLY A 295 7.68 -25.49 -17.58
N VAL A 296 7.48 -24.29 -17.03
CA VAL A 296 6.51 -24.06 -15.95
C VAL A 296 5.10 -23.99 -16.52
N LYS A 297 4.19 -24.79 -15.98
CA LYS A 297 2.80 -24.91 -16.44
C LYS A 297 2.09 -23.57 -16.61
N ALA A 298 2.19 -22.69 -15.63
CA ALA A 298 1.57 -21.38 -15.68
C ALA A 298 2.05 -20.54 -16.89
N ALA A 299 3.35 -20.58 -17.21
CA ALA A 299 3.89 -19.88 -18.37
C ALA A 299 3.46 -20.52 -19.71
N GLU A 300 3.38 -21.85 -19.76
CA GLU A 300 2.95 -22.58 -20.97
C GLU A 300 1.44 -22.40 -21.27
N THR A 301 0.63 -22.25 -20.22
CA THR A 301 -0.84 -22.07 -20.35
C THR A 301 -1.26 -20.61 -20.33
N ASN A 302 -0.32 -19.66 -20.29
CA ASN A 302 -0.59 -18.23 -20.13
C ASN A 302 -1.40 -17.86 -18.87
N ASN A 303 -1.42 -18.71 -17.83
CA ASN A 303 -2.03 -18.39 -16.54
C ASN A 303 -1.10 -17.49 -15.73
N VAL A 304 -0.88 -16.30 -16.29
CA VAL A 304 0.11 -15.31 -15.82
C VAL A 304 -0.55 -13.94 -15.76
N HIS A 305 -0.44 -13.30 -14.63
CA HIS A 305 -1.13 -12.05 -14.34
C HIS A 305 -0.20 -11.04 -13.72
N GLY A 306 -0.52 -9.76 -13.86
CA GLY A 306 0.18 -8.66 -13.22
C GLY A 306 -0.77 -7.78 -12.43
N VAL A 307 -0.32 -7.35 -11.26
CA VAL A 307 -1.05 -6.43 -10.38
C VAL A 307 -0.22 -5.20 -10.04
N TRP A 308 -0.84 -4.07 -9.89
CA TRP A 308 -0.19 -2.84 -9.45
C TRP A 308 0.48 -3.04 -8.08
N HIS A 309 1.75 -2.72 -8.00
CA HIS A 309 2.57 -3.00 -6.83
C HIS A 309 2.07 -2.30 -5.56
N GLN A 310 1.50 -1.09 -5.69
CA GLN A 310 1.16 -0.28 -4.52
C GLN A 310 -0.04 -0.80 -3.71
N PHE A 311 -0.75 -1.82 -4.18
CA PHE A 311 -1.69 -2.54 -3.32
C PHE A 311 -1.03 -3.10 -2.04
N TYR A 312 0.30 -3.33 -2.09
CA TYR A 312 1.06 -3.84 -0.94
C TYR A 312 1.25 -2.81 0.18
N ASN A 313 1.05 -1.52 -0.11
CA ASN A 313 1.34 -0.40 0.79
C ASN A 313 0.21 0.64 0.79
N SER A 314 -1.01 0.19 0.67
CA SER A 314 -2.21 1.03 0.66
C SER A 314 -3.37 0.32 1.36
N PRO A 315 -4.46 1.00 1.75
CA PRO A 315 -5.64 0.35 2.32
C PRO A 315 -6.51 -0.39 1.27
N TYR A 316 -6.05 -0.56 0.03
CA TYR A 316 -6.84 -1.06 -1.11
C TYR A 316 -6.68 -2.57 -1.35
N GLN A 317 -6.15 -3.33 -0.39
CA GLN A 317 -5.85 -4.77 -0.52
C GLN A 317 -7.04 -5.62 -0.95
N PHE A 318 -8.27 -5.22 -0.59
CA PHE A 318 -9.49 -5.95 -0.94
C PHE A 318 -9.73 -6.01 -2.45
N ILE A 319 -9.29 -5.00 -3.20
CA ILE A 319 -9.39 -4.97 -4.67
C ILE A 319 -8.55 -6.09 -5.29
N VAL A 320 -7.29 -6.22 -4.86
CA VAL A 320 -6.40 -7.25 -5.41
C VAL A 320 -6.78 -8.64 -4.93
N ILE A 321 -7.34 -8.79 -3.71
CA ILE A 321 -7.88 -10.07 -3.23
C ILE A 321 -9.02 -10.53 -4.13
N GLN A 322 -9.94 -9.62 -4.50
CA GLN A 322 -11.02 -9.92 -5.44
C GLN A 322 -10.50 -10.30 -6.82
N GLN A 323 -9.51 -9.55 -7.33
CA GLN A 323 -8.95 -9.81 -8.65
C GLN A 323 -8.23 -11.15 -8.71
N MET A 324 -7.42 -11.45 -7.69
CA MET A 324 -6.76 -12.76 -7.58
C MET A 324 -7.77 -13.90 -7.47
N ALA A 325 -8.85 -13.74 -6.68
CA ALA A 325 -9.89 -14.75 -6.55
C ALA A 325 -10.57 -15.04 -7.89
N LYS A 326 -10.81 -14.00 -8.69
CA LYS A 326 -11.39 -14.15 -10.04
C LYS A 326 -10.45 -14.91 -10.99
N TRP A 327 -9.14 -14.65 -10.94
CA TRP A 327 -8.16 -15.39 -11.75
C TRP A 327 -7.99 -16.84 -11.31
N LEU A 328 -7.96 -17.08 -9.98
CA LEU A 328 -7.71 -18.42 -9.44
C LEU A 328 -8.95 -19.32 -9.48
N HIS A 329 -10.16 -18.74 -9.46
CA HIS A 329 -11.44 -19.46 -9.42
C HIS A 329 -12.47 -18.77 -10.33
N PRO A 330 -12.24 -18.69 -11.67
CA PRO A 330 -13.06 -17.90 -12.58
C PRO A 330 -14.54 -18.29 -12.57
N ASP A 331 -14.86 -19.56 -12.50
CA ASP A 331 -16.25 -20.04 -12.45
C ASP A 331 -16.96 -19.62 -11.15
N LEU A 332 -16.25 -19.66 -10.02
CA LEU A 332 -16.80 -19.31 -8.71
C LEU A 332 -17.03 -17.80 -8.58
N PHE A 333 -16.22 -16.98 -9.24
CA PHE A 333 -16.25 -15.52 -9.17
C PHE A 333 -16.59 -14.84 -10.50
N ALA A 334 -17.34 -15.51 -11.38
CA ALA A 334 -17.73 -14.96 -12.68
C ALA A 334 -18.52 -13.64 -12.59
N ASP A 335 -19.30 -13.48 -11.51
CA ASP A 335 -20.11 -12.29 -11.22
C ASP A 335 -19.35 -11.20 -10.45
N LEU A 336 -18.12 -11.47 -9.99
CA LEU A 336 -17.32 -10.49 -9.25
C LEU A 336 -16.65 -9.51 -10.23
N ASP A 337 -16.76 -8.22 -9.92
CA ASP A 337 -16.16 -7.15 -10.70
C ASP A 337 -15.23 -6.29 -9.82
N PRO A 338 -13.95 -6.65 -9.71
CA PRO A 338 -12.97 -5.91 -8.91
C PRO A 338 -12.75 -4.48 -9.42
N GLU A 339 -12.89 -4.25 -10.72
CA GLU A 339 -12.77 -2.93 -11.32
C GLU A 339 -13.94 -2.02 -10.90
N ALA A 340 -15.18 -2.55 -10.92
CA ALA A 340 -16.32 -1.80 -10.41
C ALA A 340 -16.17 -1.48 -8.92
N THR A 341 -15.64 -2.41 -8.12
CA THR A 341 -15.32 -2.18 -6.69
C THR A 341 -14.28 -1.07 -6.54
N PHE A 342 -13.25 -1.04 -7.41
CA PHE A 342 -12.23 0.02 -7.35
C PHE A 342 -12.78 1.39 -7.81
N LYS A 343 -13.64 1.41 -8.82
CA LYS A 343 -14.38 2.63 -9.24
C LYS A 343 -15.25 3.16 -8.09
N GLU A 344 -15.91 2.27 -7.34
CA GLU A 344 -16.68 2.63 -6.16
C GLU A 344 -15.79 3.24 -5.05
N LEU A 345 -14.63 2.63 -4.78
CA LEU A 345 -13.66 3.19 -3.83
C LEU A 345 -13.27 4.62 -4.22
N HIS A 346 -12.90 4.85 -5.49
CA HIS A 346 -12.56 6.18 -5.99
C HIS A 346 -13.72 7.16 -5.81
N ALA A 347 -14.91 6.79 -6.23
CA ALA A 347 -16.09 7.66 -6.19
C ALA A 347 -16.50 8.05 -4.75
N ARG A 348 -16.29 7.15 -3.77
CA ARG A 348 -16.71 7.38 -2.38
C ARG A 348 -15.62 7.99 -1.51
N PHE A 349 -14.38 7.58 -1.71
CA PHE A 349 -13.31 7.83 -0.75
C PHE A 349 -12.12 8.59 -1.31
N LEU A 350 -11.89 8.60 -2.61
CA LEU A 350 -10.69 9.24 -3.16
C LEU A 350 -11.02 10.58 -3.83
N PRO A 351 -10.12 11.57 -3.72
CA PRO A 351 -10.34 12.88 -4.33
C PRO A 351 -10.09 12.89 -5.83
N VAL A 352 -9.62 11.80 -6.42
CA VAL A 352 -9.28 11.67 -7.83
C VAL A 352 -10.15 10.60 -8.49
N ASP A 353 -10.46 10.80 -9.78
CA ASP A 353 -11.23 9.84 -10.54
C ASP A 353 -10.44 8.54 -10.75
N TYR A 354 -11.17 7.46 -11.01
CA TYR A 354 -10.58 6.19 -11.38
C TYR A 354 -10.06 6.24 -12.82
N ASP A 355 -8.86 5.73 -13.01
CA ASP A 355 -8.27 5.44 -14.31
C ASP A 355 -7.96 3.94 -14.41
N GLU A 356 -7.92 3.38 -15.62
CA GLU A 356 -7.58 1.98 -15.87
C GLU A 356 -6.06 1.75 -15.78
N GLY A 357 -5.63 0.46 -15.73
CA GLY A 357 -4.21 0.10 -15.86
C GLY A 357 -3.58 -0.58 -14.65
N TYR A 358 -4.39 -1.02 -13.69
CA TYR A 358 -3.88 -1.63 -12.45
C TYR A 358 -3.64 -3.15 -12.57
N PHE A 359 -4.16 -3.76 -13.63
CA PHE A 359 -4.11 -5.20 -13.85
C PHE A 359 -3.75 -5.52 -15.30
N VAL A 360 -3.09 -6.65 -15.52
CA VAL A 360 -2.80 -7.21 -16.83
C VAL A 360 -2.83 -8.73 -16.77
N SER A 361 -3.22 -9.40 -17.84
CA SER A 361 -3.25 -10.87 -17.93
C SER A 361 -2.71 -11.32 -19.28
N LEU A 362 -2.04 -12.47 -19.31
CA LEU A 362 -1.69 -13.19 -20.57
C LEU A 362 -2.77 -14.18 -20.97
N SER A 363 -3.66 -14.60 -20.07
CA SER A 363 -4.81 -15.42 -20.41
C SER A 363 -5.78 -14.63 -21.29
N GLU A 364 -6.26 -15.26 -22.36
CA GLU A 364 -7.41 -14.76 -23.09
C GLU A 364 -8.64 -14.96 -22.21
N ASP A 365 -9.45 -13.89 -22.01
CA ASP A 365 -10.71 -13.92 -21.25
C ASP A 365 -11.75 -14.83 -21.93
#